data_c71c65b6d8c2ca8cfd15a40c5fb0b8ef
#
_entry.id   c71c65b6d8c2ca8cfd15a40c5fb0b8ef
#
_cell.length_a   1.000
_cell.length_b   1.000
_cell.length_c   1.000
_cell.angle_alpha   90.00
_cell.angle_beta   90.00
_cell.angle_gamma   90.00
#
_symmetry.space_group_name_H-M   'P 1'
#
loop_
_entity.id
_entity.type
_entity.pdbx_description
1 polymer ?
#
loop_
_entity_poly.entity_id
_entity_poly.type
_entity_poly.pdbx_seq_one_letter_code
_entity_poly.pdbx_strand_id
1 'polypeptide(L)'
;MLIIISGCDRTGKSTIAKQLAEKLNAVYTHFSYPSSKEEAKREYYDFIEKISLHKTYICDRFYEGEYVYAPIYRGYQLDYSHEIEEKIKSTTNVLFIYVQADLSTIQARIKSCGEDYVKDDDIIKVINNYNSFMNQLMLPYIILDNNTLDDLDKNIHKSLDAIKTMDFIYKEHILNKLPLPFGNLEATTFLSHIYNKDFSDDVTNINNYNQFWFTQDKTMDKEVILLNPSEVLPYGV
;
A
#
# COMPACT_ATOMS: atom_id res chain seq x y z
N MET A 1 -5.54 -3.62 -11.70
CA MET A 1 -5.17 -3.43 -10.29
C MET A 1 -3.72 -2.97 -10.19
N LEU A 2 -3.41 -2.02 -9.33
CA LEU A 2 -2.06 -1.58 -9.02
C LEU A 2 -1.64 -2.07 -7.62
N ILE A 3 -0.47 -2.69 -7.52
CA ILE A 3 0.12 -3.12 -6.25
C ILE A 3 1.45 -2.39 -6.11
N ILE A 4 1.59 -1.58 -5.07
CA ILE A 4 2.81 -0.84 -4.78
C ILE A 4 3.51 -1.53 -3.62
N ILE A 5 4.74 -1.98 -3.84
CA ILE A 5 5.52 -2.67 -2.80
C ILE A 5 6.70 -1.81 -2.43
N SER A 6 6.73 -1.40 -1.17
CA SER A 6 7.72 -0.46 -0.67
C SER A 6 8.30 -0.87 0.68
N GLY A 7 9.36 -0.21 1.08
CA GLY A 7 10.09 -0.46 2.31
C GLY A 7 11.55 -0.07 2.20
N CYS A 8 12.23 -0.03 3.34
CA CYS A 8 13.66 0.27 3.40
C CYS A 8 14.48 -0.73 2.56
N ASP A 9 15.69 -0.35 2.20
CA ASP A 9 16.60 -1.28 1.55
C ASP A 9 16.88 -2.47 2.47
N ARG A 10 17.11 -3.64 1.85
CA ARG A 10 17.35 -4.92 2.54
C ARG A 10 16.17 -5.50 3.35
N THR A 11 14.97 -4.95 3.24
CA THR A 11 13.76 -5.57 3.83
C THR A 11 13.23 -6.78 3.04
N GLY A 12 13.72 -7.00 1.80
CA GLY A 12 13.26 -8.12 0.95
C GLY A 12 12.08 -7.77 0.03
N LYS A 13 11.70 -6.50 -0.06
CA LYS A 13 10.59 -6.03 -0.91
C LYS A 13 10.66 -6.51 -2.36
N SER A 14 11.85 -6.42 -2.99
CA SER A 14 12.01 -6.81 -4.41
C SER A 14 11.84 -8.32 -4.62
N THR A 15 12.18 -9.14 -3.63
CA THR A 15 11.95 -10.59 -3.67
C THR A 15 10.45 -10.88 -3.64
N ILE A 16 9.73 -10.23 -2.72
CA ILE A 16 8.26 -10.34 -2.61
C ILE A 16 7.61 -9.84 -3.88
N ALA A 17 8.02 -8.67 -4.39
CA ALA A 17 7.46 -8.07 -5.61
C ALA A 17 7.59 -9.00 -6.83
N LYS A 18 8.76 -9.60 -7.04
CA LYS A 18 9.00 -10.51 -8.16
C LYS A 18 8.20 -11.80 -8.04
N GLN A 19 8.13 -12.40 -6.86
CA GLN A 19 7.34 -13.62 -6.64
C GLN A 19 5.84 -13.36 -6.82
N LEU A 20 5.33 -12.23 -6.34
CA LEU A 20 3.93 -11.84 -6.56
C LEU A 20 3.67 -11.58 -8.06
N ALA A 21 4.58 -10.93 -8.75
CA ALA A 21 4.45 -10.67 -10.19
C ALA A 21 4.34 -11.97 -10.99
N GLU A 22 5.17 -12.96 -10.67
CA GLU A 22 5.12 -14.29 -11.28
C GLU A 22 3.79 -15.00 -11.00
N LYS A 23 3.39 -15.06 -9.71
CA LYS A 23 2.17 -15.77 -9.29
C LYS A 23 0.89 -15.16 -9.85
N LEU A 24 0.86 -13.84 -10.06
CA LEU A 24 -0.29 -13.09 -10.56
C LEU A 24 -0.24 -12.85 -12.07
N ASN A 25 0.81 -13.27 -12.76
CA ASN A 25 1.08 -12.90 -14.14
C ASN A 25 0.97 -11.38 -14.35
N ALA A 26 1.55 -10.62 -13.43
CA ALA A 26 1.45 -9.17 -13.39
C ALA A 26 2.61 -8.49 -14.13
N VAL A 27 2.36 -7.27 -14.60
CA VAL A 27 3.40 -6.42 -15.16
C VAL A 27 4.25 -5.87 -14.01
N TYR A 28 5.50 -6.32 -13.94
CA TYR A 28 6.46 -5.84 -12.94
C TYR A 28 7.19 -4.61 -13.45
N THR A 29 7.26 -3.58 -12.61
CA THR A 29 8.01 -2.35 -12.86
C THR A 29 8.83 -2.00 -11.63
N HIS A 30 10.11 -1.77 -11.84
CA HIS A 30 10.99 -1.23 -10.79
C HIS A 30 11.28 0.24 -11.11
N PHE A 31 10.90 1.14 -10.21
CA PHE A 31 11.22 2.55 -10.35
C PHE A 31 12.61 2.83 -9.77
N SER A 32 13.44 3.43 -10.59
CA SER A 32 14.78 3.89 -10.20
C SER A 32 14.73 5.34 -9.71
N TYR A 33 15.89 5.88 -9.36
CA TYR A 33 15.99 7.24 -8.87
C TYR A 33 15.82 8.23 -10.02
N PRO A 34 14.86 9.16 -9.93
CA PRO A 34 14.72 10.24 -10.91
C PRO A 34 15.86 11.26 -10.72
N SER A 35 16.20 11.97 -11.78
CA SER A 35 17.22 13.02 -11.76
C SER A 35 16.72 14.32 -11.14
N SER A 36 15.40 14.55 -11.13
CA SER A 36 14.76 15.72 -10.55
C SER A 36 13.35 15.42 -10.06
N LYS A 37 12.80 16.34 -9.26
CA LYS A 37 11.41 16.28 -8.77
C LYS A 37 10.38 16.31 -9.91
N GLU A 38 10.64 17.14 -10.92
CA GLU A 38 9.78 17.31 -12.09
C GLU A 38 9.79 16.05 -12.96
N GLU A 39 10.95 15.45 -13.14
CA GLU A 39 11.06 14.16 -13.86
C GLU A 39 10.32 13.06 -13.11
N ALA A 40 10.50 12.96 -11.80
CA ALA A 40 9.77 12.01 -10.95
C ALA A 40 8.26 12.17 -11.12
N LYS A 41 7.75 13.40 -10.95
CA LYS A 41 6.32 13.69 -11.08
C LYS A 41 5.80 13.24 -12.42
N ARG A 42 6.48 13.61 -13.51
CA ARG A 42 6.09 13.23 -14.89
C ARG A 42 6.08 11.72 -15.07
N GLU A 43 7.13 11.01 -14.64
CA GLU A 43 7.23 9.56 -14.78
C GLU A 43 6.07 8.82 -14.07
N TYR A 44 5.73 9.25 -12.87
CA TYR A 44 4.62 8.63 -12.11
C TYR A 44 3.26 8.89 -12.75
N TYR A 45 3.01 10.11 -13.23
CA TYR A 45 1.77 10.43 -13.93
C TYR A 45 1.66 9.67 -15.26
N ASP A 46 2.72 9.65 -16.05
CA ASP A 46 2.78 8.91 -17.31
C ASP A 46 2.55 7.40 -17.10
N PHE A 47 3.03 6.86 -15.97
CA PHE A 47 2.78 5.46 -15.62
C PHE A 47 1.31 5.23 -15.27
N ILE A 48 0.74 6.06 -14.39
CA ILE A 48 -0.67 5.93 -13.98
C ILE A 48 -1.61 6.01 -15.17
N GLU A 49 -1.35 6.89 -16.12
CA GLU A 49 -2.17 7.05 -17.34
C GLU A 49 -2.11 5.84 -18.29
N LYS A 50 -1.06 5.04 -18.19
CA LYS A 50 -0.91 3.81 -18.98
C LYS A 50 -1.48 2.55 -18.33
N ILE A 51 -1.99 2.66 -17.09
CA ILE A 51 -2.58 1.52 -16.39
C ILE A 51 -3.85 1.05 -17.11
N SER A 52 -3.88 -0.21 -17.45
CA SER A 52 -5.05 -0.88 -18.00
C SER A 52 -5.83 -1.59 -16.90
N LEU A 53 -7.15 -1.40 -16.84
CA LEU A 53 -8.02 -2.06 -15.87
C LEU A 53 -8.06 -3.60 -16.01
N HIS A 54 -7.61 -4.12 -17.15
CA HIS A 54 -7.58 -5.57 -17.42
C HIS A 54 -6.27 -6.25 -17.03
N LYS A 55 -5.33 -5.50 -16.44
CA LYS A 55 -4.02 -6.03 -16.05
C LYS A 55 -3.74 -5.71 -14.59
N THR A 56 -2.95 -6.56 -13.97
CA THR A 56 -2.34 -6.30 -12.67
C THR A 56 -0.92 -5.75 -12.88
N TYR A 57 -0.60 -4.71 -12.15
CA TYR A 57 0.72 -4.07 -12.14
C TYR A 57 1.32 -4.18 -10.76
N ILE A 58 2.60 -4.47 -10.68
CA ILE A 58 3.37 -4.45 -9.44
C ILE A 58 4.51 -3.47 -9.59
N CYS A 59 4.51 -2.44 -8.77
CA CYS A 59 5.59 -1.47 -8.65
C CYS A 59 6.48 -1.85 -7.47
N ASP A 60 7.75 -2.13 -7.77
CA ASP A 60 8.81 -2.25 -6.75
C ASP A 60 9.40 -0.85 -6.56
N ARG A 61 8.94 -0.16 -5.53
CA ARG A 61 8.99 1.27 -5.30
C ARG A 61 8.07 2.05 -6.26
N PHE A 62 7.70 3.25 -5.86
CA PHE A 62 6.94 4.23 -6.63
C PHE A 62 7.19 5.63 -6.06
N TYR A 63 6.19 6.51 -6.02
CA TYR A 63 6.30 7.89 -5.54
C TYR A 63 6.74 8.03 -4.06
N GLU A 64 6.44 7.04 -3.22
CA GLU A 64 6.85 7.03 -1.82
C GLU A 64 8.38 7.01 -1.66
N GLY A 65 9.08 6.44 -2.62
CA GLY A 65 10.54 6.50 -2.67
C GLY A 65 11.06 7.93 -2.70
N GLU A 66 10.39 8.83 -3.43
CA GLU A 66 10.75 10.24 -3.43
C GLU A 66 10.47 10.91 -2.08
N TYR A 67 9.34 10.61 -1.45
CA TYR A 67 9.02 11.13 -0.13
C TYR A 67 10.09 10.75 0.90
N VAL A 68 10.57 9.52 0.84
CA VAL A 68 11.49 8.95 1.84
C VAL A 68 12.94 9.36 1.59
N TYR A 69 13.41 9.23 0.36
CA TYR A 69 14.83 9.34 0.03
C TYR A 69 15.25 10.73 -0.45
N ALA A 70 14.36 11.51 -1.08
CA ALA A 70 14.72 12.81 -1.61
C ALA A 70 15.17 13.82 -0.53
N PRO A 71 14.55 13.87 0.65
CA PRO A 71 15.01 14.76 1.73
C PRO A 71 16.41 14.40 2.24
N ILE A 72 16.79 13.13 2.17
CA ILE A 72 18.08 12.65 2.69
C ILE A 72 19.20 12.88 1.65
N TYR A 73 18.91 12.57 0.37
CA TYR A 73 19.95 12.44 -0.64
C TYR A 73 19.89 13.46 -1.77
N ARG A 74 18.74 14.16 -1.95
CA ARG A 74 18.51 15.06 -3.09
C ARG A 74 18.12 16.48 -2.69
N GLY A 75 17.91 16.75 -1.40
CA GLY A 75 17.70 18.09 -0.85
C GLY A 75 16.33 18.70 -1.17
N TYR A 76 15.32 17.90 -1.55
CA TYR A 76 13.96 18.38 -1.73
C TYR A 76 12.95 17.46 -1.04
N GLN A 77 11.74 17.96 -0.84
CA GLN A 77 10.61 17.20 -0.31
C GLN A 77 9.56 16.98 -1.38
N LEU A 78 8.90 15.83 -1.29
CA LEU A 78 7.74 15.53 -2.11
C LEU A 78 6.52 16.30 -1.56
N ASP A 79 5.87 17.09 -2.41
CA ASP A 79 4.69 17.88 -2.05
C ASP A 79 3.44 17.52 -2.86
N TYR A 80 3.51 16.47 -3.68
CA TYR A 80 2.44 16.02 -4.56
C TYR A 80 1.97 14.59 -4.31
N SER A 81 2.30 13.98 -3.15
CA SER A 81 1.89 12.61 -2.82
C SER A 81 0.36 12.45 -2.85
N HIS A 82 -0.36 13.39 -2.25
CA HIS A 82 -1.82 13.42 -2.28
C HIS A 82 -2.42 13.45 -3.69
N GLU A 83 -1.84 14.27 -4.58
CA GLU A 83 -2.32 14.36 -5.97
C GLU A 83 -2.14 13.01 -6.69
N ILE A 84 -1.02 12.33 -6.46
CA ILE A 84 -0.76 11.01 -7.04
C ILE A 84 -1.74 9.98 -6.49
N GLU A 85 -1.96 9.94 -5.17
CA GLU A 85 -2.89 9.01 -4.53
C GLU A 85 -4.33 9.19 -5.03
N GLU A 86 -4.79 10.42 -5.16
CA GLU A 86 -6.10 10.71 -5.75
C GLU A 86 -6.16 10.26 -7.23
N LYS A 87 -5.12 10.51 -8.00
CA LYS A 87 -5.06 10.04 -9.39
C LYS A 87 -5.09 8.52 -9.48
N ILE A 88 -4.35 7.81 -8.62
CA ILE A 88 -4.37 6.35 -8.56
C ILE A 88 -5.77 5.84 -8.23
N LYS A 89 -6.38 6.35 -7.16
CA LYS A 89 -7.73 5.94 -6.72
C LYS A 89 -8.79 6.16 -7.79
N SER A 90 -8.67 7.23 -8.57
CA SER A 90 -9.59 7.50 -9.68
C SER A 90 -9.34 6.64 -10.93
N THR A 91 -8.16 6.02 -11.03
CA THR A 91 -7.76 5.27 -12.22
C THR A 91 -7.94 3.77 -12.05
N THR A 92 -7.60 3.22 -10.89
CA THR A 92 -7.56 1.76 -10.69
C THR A 92 -7.72 1.37 -9.23
N ASN A 93 -8.09 0.10 -9.02
CA ASN A 93 -7.97 -0.54 -7.72
C ASN A 93 -6.50 -0.62 -7.28
N VAL A 94 -6.21 -0.31 -6.03
CA VAL A 94 -4.83 -0.22 -5.51
C VAL A 94 -4.68 -0.90 -4.16
N LEU A 95 -3.51 -1.50 -3.94
CA LEU A 95 -3.06 -1.97 -2.62
C LEU A 95 -1.60 -1.59 -2.43
N PHE A 96 -1.31 -0.93 -1.31
CA PHE A 96 0.04 -0.62 -0.89
C PHE A 96 0.53 -1.72 0.07
N ILE A 97 1.71 -2.27 -0.17
CA ILE A 97 2.34 -3.30 0.66
C ILE A 97 3.63 -2.72 1.23
N TYR A 98 3.62 -2.44 2.51
CA TYR A 98 4.80 -1.98 3.23
C TYR A 98 5.57 -3.15 3.82
N VAL A 99 6.80 -3.38 3.33
CA VAL A 99 7.67 -4.44 3.82
C VAL A 99 8.69 -3.83 4.78
N GLN A 100 8.62 -4.23 6.03
CA GLN A 100 9.55 -3.81 7.07
C GLN A 100 10.36 -4.98 7.61
N ALA A 101 11.44 -4.67 8.31
CA ALA A 101 12.23 -5.60 9.08
C ALA A 101 12.88 -4.86 10.25
N ASP A 102 13.29 -5.60 11.26
CA ASP A 102 13.99 -5.04 12.41
C ASP A 102 15.33 -4.40 11.98
N LEU A 103 15.70 -3.32 12.64
CA LEU A 103 16.95 -2.62 12.34
C LEU A 103 18.16 -3.56 12.36
N SER A 104 18.22 -4.47 13.34
CA SER A 104 19.28 -5.48 13.43
C SER A 104 19.32 -6.43 12.24
N THR A 105 18.15 -6.80 11.72
CA THR A 105 18.03 -7.65 10.53
C THR A 105 18.51 -6.91 9.28
N ILE A 106 18.10 -5.65 9.10
CA ILE A 106 18.53 -4.82 7.98
C ILE A 106 20.07 -4.66 8.02
N GLN A 107 20.62 -4.30 9.17
CA GLN A 107 22.07 -4.14 9.36
C GLN A 107 22.84 -5.44 9.11
N ALA A 108 22.33 -6.59 9.56
CA ALA A 108 22.96 -7.88 9.29
C ALA A 108 22.97 -8.20 7.78
N ARG A 109 21.88 -7.88 7.08
CA ARG A 109 21.79 -8.07 5.62
C ARG A 109 22.71 -7.13 4.85
N ILE A 110 22.87 -5.88 5.30
CA ILE A 110 23.84 -4.95 4.71
C ILE A 110 25.26 -5.48 4.88
N LYS A 111 25.62 -5.95 6.07
CA LYS A 111 26.97 -6.53 6.33
C LYS A 111 27.25 -7.75 5.46
N SER A 112 26.24 -8.57 5.16
CA SER A 112 26.42 -9.81 4.37
C SER A 112 26.40 -9.58 2.86
N CYS A 113 25.63 -8.62 2.38
CA CYS A 113 25.40 -8.39 0.95
C CYS A 113 25.98 -7.08 0.41
N GLY A 114 26.65 -6.30 1.28
CA GLY A 114 27.15 -4.96 0.98
C GLY A 114 26.06 -3.87 1.09
N GLU A 115 26.52 -2.63 1.12
CA GLU A 115 25.65 -1.46 1.05
C GLU A 115 24.97 -1.40 -0.33
N ASP A 116 23.75 -0.94 -0.32
CA ASP A 116 22.97 -0.61 -1.52
C ASP A 116 23.00 0.93 -1.70
N TYR A 117 21.85 1.54 -1.85
CA TYR A 117 21.74 3.00 -1.93
C TYR A 117 21.79 3.66 -0.55
N VAL A 118 21.22 3.02 0.46
CA VAL A 118 21.20 3.53 1.84
C VAL A 118 22.49 3.19 2.55
N LYS A 119 23.14 4.22 3.06
CA LYS A 119 24.30 4.07 3.94
C LYS A 119 23.85 3.63 5.34
N ASP A 120 24.68 2.87 6.04
CA ASP A 120 24.34 2.35 7.39
C ASP A 120 23.93 3.46 8.35
N ASP A 121 24.58 4.62 8.31
CA ASP A 121 24.28 5.79 9.14
C ASP A 121 22.91 6.45 8.82
N ASP A 122 22.36 6.22 7.65
CA ASP A 122 21.11 6.83 7.20
C ASP A 122 19.89 5.92 7.37
N ILE A 123 20.08 4.64 7.71
CA ILE A 123 18.99 3.66 7.82
C ILE A 123 17.88 4.16 8.74
N ILE A 124 18.23 4.68 9.92
CA ILE A 124 17.27 5.19 10.90
C ILE A 124 16.47 6.35 10.33
N LYS A 125 17.11 7.25 9.57
CA LYS A 125 16.42 8.37 8.90
C LYS A 125 15.42 7.85 7.87
N VAL A 126 15.82 6.85 7.08
CA VAL A 126 14.97 6.21 6.08
C VAL A 126 13.76 5.54 6.76
N ILE A 127 13.96 4.78 7.83
CA ILE A 127 12.87 4.15 8.59
C ILE A 127 11.92 5.22 9.16
N ASN A 128 12.44 6.29 9.73
CA ASN A 128 11.62 7.38 10.27
C ASN A 128 10.81 8.09 9.17
N ASN A 129 11.39 8.29 8.00
CA ASN A 129 10.68 8.88 6.87
C ASN A 129 9.58 7.95 6.35
N TYR A 130 9.81 6.62 6.33
CA TYR A 130 8.74 5.65 6.03
C TYR A 130 7.62 5.71 7.07
N ASN A 131 7.94 5.76 8.35
CA ASN A 131 6.92 5.89 9.39
C ASN A 131 6.09 7.17 9.22
N SER A 132 6.75 8.28 8.89
CA SER A 132 6.07 9.54 8.61
C SER A 132 5.19 9.46 7.36
N PHE A 133 5.66 8.78 6.30
CA PHE A 133 4.88 8.53 5.09
C PHE A 133 3.65 7.67 5.38
N MET A 134 3.82 6.56 6.09
CA MET A 134 2.72 5.64 6.43
C MET A 134 1.62 6.31 7.26
N ASN A 135 1.98 7.30 8.09
CA ASN A 135 1.00 8.04 8.88
C ASN A 135 0.08 8.96 8.06
N GLN A 136 0.49 9.34 6.85
CA GLN A 136 -0.30 10.20 5.96
C GLN A 136 -0.79 9.48 4.70
N LEU A 137 -0.41 8.22 4.50
CA LEU A 137 -0.82 7.42 3.35
C LEU A 137 -2.34 7.28 3.31
N MET A 138 -2.95 7.65 2.19
CA MET A 138 -4.40 7.54 1.96
C MET A 138 -4.79 6.34 1.09
N LEU A 139 -3.84 5.53 0.72
CA LEU A 139 -4.10 4.27 0.01
C LEU A 139 -4.28 3.14 1.02
N PRO A 140 -5.06 2.12 0.65
CA PRO A 140 -5.14 0.91 1.44
C PRO A 140 -3.82 0.17 1.50
N TYR A 141 -3.49 -0.31 2.66
CA TYR A 141 -2.22 -0.96 2.85
C TYR A 141 -2.26 -2.16 3.78
N ILE A 142 -1.27 -3.02 3.59
CA ILE A 142 -0.87 -4.03 4.58
C ILE A 142 0.59 -3.84 4.96
N ILE A 143 0.94 -4.26 6.16
CA ILE A 143 2.32 -4.29 6.64
C ILE A 143 2.79 -5.73 6.72
N LEU A 144 3.99 -5.98 6.23
CA LEU A 144 4.65 -7.28 6.23
C LEU A 144 5.96 -7.19 7.00
N ASP A 145 6.05 -7.93 8.09
CA ASP A 145 7.31 -8.14 8.81
C ASP A 145 8.12 -9.24 8.10
N ASN A 146 9.35 -8.94 7.70
CA ASN A 146 10.19 -9.84 6.93
C ASN A 146 11.58 -9.98 7.56
N ASN A 147 11.62 -10.59 8.73
CA ASN A 147 12.85 -10.76 9.51
C ASN A 147 13.59 -12.04 9.20
N THR A 148 12.87 -13.11 8.88
CA THR A 148 13.40 -14.45 8.66
C THR A 148 13.06 -14.97 7.25
N LEU A 149 13.68 -16.09 6.85
CA LEU A 149 13.34 -16.75 5.59
C LEU A 149 11.92 -17.34 5.63
N ASP A 150 11.47 -17.79 6.80
CA ASP A 150 10.12 -18.34 6.97
C ASP A 150 9.02 -17.28 6.81
N ASP A 151 9.35 -16.01 7.02
CA ASP A 151 8.42 -14.91 6.83
C ASP A 151 8.09 -14.68 5.35
N LEU A 152 8.99 -15.02 4.44
CA LEU A 152 8.80 -14.78 3.02
C LEU A 152 7.54 -15.49 2.49
N ASP A 153 7.41 -16.80 2.74
CA ASP A 153 6.25 -17.56 2.25
C ASP A 153 4.94 -17.12 2.92
N LYS A 154 4.97 -16.82 4.22
CA LYS A 154 3.82 -16.26 4.94
C LYS A 154 3.40 -14.91 4.36
N ASN A 155 4.37 -14.05 4.08
CA ASN A 155 4.13 -12.72 3.52
C ASN A 155 3.58 -12.79 2.10
N ILE A 156 4.04 -13.74 1.28
CA ILE A 156 3.46 -13.97 -0.05
C ILE A 156 1.99 -14.41 0.07
N HIS A 157 1.66 -15.35 0.95
CA HIS A 157 0.27 -15.78 1.16
C HIS A 157 -0.60 -14.64 1.66
N LYS A 158 -0.16 -13.91 2.70
CA LYS A 158 -0.87 -12.73 3.22
C LYS A 158 -1.12 -11.69 2.13
N SER A 159 -0.13 -11.45 1.28
CA SER A 159 -0.28 -10.52 0.17
C SER A 159 -1.31 -11.00 -0.85
N LEU A 160 -1.27 -12.27 -1.25
CA LEU A 160 -2.22 -12.83 -2.21
C LEU A 160 -3.66 -12.79 -1.69
N ASP A 161 -3.87 -13.04 -0.41
CA ASP A 161 -5.19 -12.97 0.20
C ASP A 161 -5.71 -11.53 0.26
N ALA A 162 -4.86 -10.58 0.65
CA ALA A 162 -5.21 -9.15 0.63
C ALA A 162 -5.53 -8.67 -0.79
N ILE A 163 -4.74 -9.07 -1.79
CA ILE A 163 -4.97 -8.72 -3.20
C ILE A 163 -6.32 -9.25 -3.70
N LYS A 164 -6.63 -10.52 -3.42
CA LYS A 164 -7.92 -11.12 -3.81
C LYS A 164 -9.09 -10.39 -3.16
N THR A 165 -8.95 -10.09 -1.88
CA THR A 165 -9.99 -9.40 -1.12
C THR A 165 -10.23 -8.00 -1.67
N MET A 166 -9.16 -7.29 -1.98
CA MET A 166 -9.24 -5.97 -2.60
C MET A 166 -9.87 -5.99 -3.99
N ASP A 167 -9.48 -6.95 -4.81
CA ASP A 167 -10.04 -7.10 -6.16
C ASP A 167 -11.53 -7.44 -6.11
N PHE A 168 -11.94 -8.28 -5.16
CA PHE A 168 -13.35 -8.60 -4.92
C PHE A 168 -14.16 -7.36 -4.53
N ILE A 169 -13.69 -6.58 -3.54
CA ILE A 169 -14.38 -5.38 -3.09
C ILE A 169 -14.49 -4.35 -4.20
N TYR A 170 -13.41 -4.11 -4.91
CA TYR A 170 -13.44 -3.15 -6.00
C TYR A 170 -14.44 -3.54 -7.08
N LYS A 171 -14.48 -4.80 -7.48
CA LYS A 171 -15.38 -5.29 -8.51
C LYS A 171 -16.83 -5.29 -8.07
N GLU A 172 -17.10 -5.84 -6.89
CA GLU A 172 -18.48 -6.09 -6.46
C GLU A 172 -19.14 -4.86 -5.84
N HIS A 173 -18.37 -4.06 -5.09
CA HIS A 173 -18.93 -2.98 -4.28
C HIS A 173 -18.59 -1.58 -4.78
N ILE A 174 -17.36 -1.31 -5.15
CA ILE A 174 -16.98 0.03 -5.62
C ILE A 174 -17.52 0.28 -7.03
N LEU A 175 -17.22 -0.60 -7.99
CA LEU A 175 -17.67 -0.43 -9.38
C LEU A 175 -19.19 -0.51 -9.50
N ASN A 176 -19.81 -1.43 -8.80
CA ASN A 176 -21.25 -1.66 -8.87
C ASN A 176 -22.05 -0.81 -7.87
N LYS A 177 -21.38 -0.04 -7.02
CA LYS A 177 -21.98 0.75 -5.93
C LYS A 177 -22.89 -0.09 -5.03
N LEU A 178 -22.52 -1.35 -4.81
CA LEU A 178 -23.26 -2.25 -3.95
C LEU A 178 -22.81 -2.10 -2.50
N PRO A 179 -23.69 -2.28 -1.52
CA PRO A 179 -23.29 -2.32 -0.12
C PRO A 179 -22.37 -3.52 0.17
N LEU A 180 -21.52 -3.39 1.13
CA LEU A 180 -20.67 -4.50 1.57
C LEU A 180 -21.53 -5.60 2.21
N PRO A 181 -21.30 -6.89 1.87
CA PRO A 181 -22.09 -8.00 2.40
C PRO A 181 -21.61 -8.44 3.80
N PHE A 182 -20.93 -7.59 4.54
CA PHE A 182 -20.35 -7.94 5.82
C PHE A 182 -21.16 -7.40 6.99
N GLY A 183 -21.35 -8.22 8.00
CA GLY A 183 -21.73 -7.76 9.32
C GLY A 183 -20.56 -7.02 10.01
N ASN A 184 -20.82 -6.48 11.19
CA ASN A 184 -19.81 -5.71 11.92
C ASN A 184 -18.51 -6.47 12.16
N LEU A 185 -18.62 -7.72 12.58
CA LEU A 185 -17.46 -8.55 12.89
C LEU A 185 -16.64 -8.87 11.63
N GLU A 186 -17.31 -9.17 10.56
CA GLU A 186 -16.64 -9.46 9.29
C GLU A 186 -16.00 -8.20 8.71
N ALA A 187 -16.67 -7.05 8.82
CA ALA A 187 -16.11 -5.78 8.40
C ALA A 187 -14.86 -5.39 9.21
N THR A 188 -14.90 -5.58 10.54
CA THR A 188 -13.73 -5.36 11.39
C THR A 188 -12.58 -6.28 11.04
N THR A 189 -12.85 -7.57 10.90
CA THR A 189 -11.83 -8.56 10.52
C THR A 189 -11.22 -8.21 9.17
N PHE A 190 -12.06 -7.84 8.22
CA PHE A 190 -11.64 -7.43 6.90
C PHE A 190 -10.75 -6.19 6.92
N LEU A 191 -11.15 -5.14 7.63
CA LEU A 191 -10.37 -3.92 7.77
C LEU A 191 -9.09 -4.14 8.56
N SER A 192 -9.12 -4.98 9.60
CA SER A 192 -7.94 -5.39 10.35
C SER A 192 -6.92 -6.08 9.43
N HIS A 193 -7.41 -6.91 8.52
CA HIS A 193 -6.55 -7.59 7.56
C HIS A 193 -5.89 -6.60 6.58
N ILE A 194 -6.67 -5.68 6.02
CA ILE A 194 -6.19 -4.71 5.04
C ILE A 194 -5.23 -3.70 5.67
N TYR A 195 -5.63 -3.14 6.80
CA TYR A 195 -4.87 -2.05 7.43
C TYR A 195 -3.84 -2.53 8.45
N ASN A 196 -3.77 -3.84 8.68
CA ASN A 196 -2.91 -4.43 9.69
C ASN A 196 -3.09 -3.79 11.09
N LYS A 197 -4.35 -3.48 11.42
CA LYS A 197 -4.77 -2.91 12.70
C LYS A 197 -5.89 -3.74 13.29
N ASP A 198 -5.93 -3.82 14.62
CA ASP A 198 -7.05 -4.43 15.32
C ASP A 198 -8.17 -3.39 15.49
N PHE A 199 -9.35 -3.71 14.99
CA PHE A 199 -10.55 -2.91 15.08
C PHE A 199 -11.64 -3.58 15.92
N SER A 200 -11.33 -4.68 16.60
CA SER A 200 -12.29 -5.48 17.34
C SER A 200 -13.10 -4.68 18.37
N ASP A 201 -12.48 -3.65 18.95
CA ASP A 201 -13.07 -2.87 20.02
C ASP A 201 -13.44 -1.43 19.64
N ASP A 202 -13.22 -1.03 18.38
CA ASP A 202 -13.37 0.37 17.97
C ASP A 202 -14.04 0.55 16.60
N VAL A 203 -15.36 0.58 16.61
CA VAL A 203 -16.19 0.83 15.41
C VAL A 203 -15.93 2.21 14.80
N THR A 204 -15.51 3.18 15.60
CA THR A 204 -15.21 4.54 15.13
C THR A 204 -13.98 4.54 14.20
N ASN A 205 -13.00 3.72 14.50
CA ASN A 205 -11.83 3.54 13.65
C ASN A 205 -12.20 2.94 12.29
N ILE A 206 -13.13 2.02 12.27
CA ILE A 206 -13.63 1.42 11.02
C ILE A 206 -14.19 2.50 10.11
N ASN A 207 -15.02 3.35 10.63
CA ASN A 207 -15.63 4.45 9.87
C ASN A 207 -14.56 5.40 9.32
N ASN A 208 -13.55 5.73 10.10
CA ASN A 208 -12.47 6.61 9.66
C ASN A 208 -11.67 6.04 8.49
N TYR A 209 -11.39 4.75 8.48
CA TYR A 209 -10.67 4.09 7.38
C TYR A 209 -11.55 3.96 6.13
N ASN A 210 -12.83 3.73 6.32
CA ASN A 210 -13.76 3.61 5.22
C ASN A 210 -13.90 4.87 4.38
N GLN A 211 -13.64 6.03 4.95
CA GLN A 211 -13.65 7.29 4.22
C GLN A 211 -12.70 7.31 3.04
N PHE A 212 -11.60 6.60 3.13
CA PHE A 212 -10.62 6.57 2.06
C PHE A 212 -10.98 5.63 0.92
N TRP A 213 -11.87 4.69 1.18
CA TRP A 213 -12.10 3.57 0.28
C TRP A 213 -13.39 3.63 -0.48
N PHE A 214 -14.42 3.97 0.23
CA PHE A 214 -15.75 3.77 -0.26
C PHE A 214 -16.47 5.08 -0.63
N THR A 215 -15.96 6.19 -0.21
CA THR A 215 -16.49 7.50 -0.58
C THR A 215 -15.57 8.19 -1.57
N GLN A 216 -15.69 7.86 -2.84
CA GLN A 216 -15.22 8.75 -3.89
C GLN A 216 -16.15 9.95 -4.08
N ASP A 217 -17.33 9.89 -3.49
CA ASP A 217 -18.29 10.98 -3.52
C ASP A 217 -18.03 11.92 -2.35
N LYS A 218 -17.46 13.08 -2.65
CA LYS A 218 -17.15 14.14 -1.68
C LYS A 218 -18.39 14.75 -1.01
N THR A 219 -19.60 14.36 -1.46
CA THR A 219 -20.89 14.84 -0.94
C THR A 219 -21.47 13.94 0.14
N MET A 220 -20.92 12.75 0.35
CA MET A 220 -21.39 11.90 1.44
C MET A 220 -20.81 12.34 2.77
N ASP A 221 -21.70 12.51 3.73
CA ASP A 221 -21.34 12.79 5.11
C ASP A 221 -20.51 11.61 5.66
N LYS A 222 -19.44 11.92 6.32
CA LYS A 222 -18.47 10.93 6.83
C LYS A 222 -19.08 9.88 7.76
N GLU A 223 -20.22 10.18 8.37
CA GLU A 223 -20.94 9.29 9.26
C GLU A 223 -21.83 8.26 8.55
N VAL A 224 -22.10 8.45 7.25
CA VAL A 224 -22.89 7.51 6.43
C VAL A 224 -21.98 6.49 5.74
N ILE A 225 -20.80 6.33 6.24
CA ILE A 225 -19.84 5.46 5.62
C ILE A 225 -20.24 4.02 5.88
N LEU A 226 -20.48 3.44 4.82
CA LEU A 226 -20.52 2.04 4.34
C LEU A 226 -20.34 0.91 5.37
N LEU A 227 -20.03 1.24 6.61
CA LEU A 227 -19.92 0.28 7.70
C LEU A 227 -20.84 0.62 8.86
N ASN A 228 -21.86 1.44 8.61
CA ASN A 228 -22.98 1.39 9.54
C ASN A 228 -23.61 -0.02 9.41
N PRO A 229 -23.47 -0.87 10.41
CA PRO A 229 -23.89 -2.26 10.30
C PRO A 229 -25.37 -2.42 10.01
N SER A 230 -26.17 -1.43 10.39
CA SER A 230 -27.59 -1.42 10.11
C SER A 230 -27.91 -1.21 8.63
N GLU A 231 -26.98 -0.65 7.86
CA GLU A 231 -27.16 -0.44 6.41
C GLU A 231 -26.53 -1.57 5.59
N VAL A 232 -25.55 -2.27 6.16
CA VAL A 232 -24.86 -3.38 5.51
C VAL A 232 -25.55 -4.72 5.78
N LEU A 233 -26.24 -4.84 6.89
CA LEU A 233 -26.87 -6.06 7.39
C LEU A 233 -28.05 -6.65 6.61
N PRO A 234 -28.76 -5.99 5.69
CA PRO A 234 -29.79 -6.70 4.92
C PRO A 234 -29.24 -7.82 4.04
N TYR A 235 -27.92 -7.88 3.88
CA TYR A 235 -27.25 -8.83 2.99
C TYR A 235 -26.34 -9.83 3.71
N GLY A 236 -26.20 -9.67 5.02
CA GLY A 236 -25.37 -10.55 5.83
C GLY A 236 -26.24 -11.43 6.72
N VAL A 237 -26.62 -12.59 6.23
CA VAL A 237 -26.97 -13.77 7.00
C VAL A 237 -26.42 -14.94 6.27
#